data_ed2d1bc865949fe2d8731e999eccb3c1
#
_entry.id   ed2d1bc865949fe2d8731e999eccb3c1
#
_cell.length_a   1.000
_cell.length_b   1.000
_cell.length_c   1.000
_cell.angle_alpha   90.00
_cell.angle_beta   90.00
_cell.angle_gamma   90.00
#
_symmetry.space_group_name_H-M   'P 1'
#
loop_
_entity.id
_entity.type
_entity.pdbx_description
1 polymer ?
#
loop_
_entity_poly.entity_id
_entity_poly.type
_entity_poly.pdbx_seq_one_letter_code
_entity_poly.pdbx_strand_id
1 'polypeptide(L)'
;TDDEMNQLNNDNKVKAFVSFTKGEGYGRPLAEAAITGKPVITSNWSGHLDFLHPDYNILIGGDLKNVHDTAANQWLLKDSEWFNINPQVASRAMKDVFKHYKKYFESSRKQTQYLKDNFSFDKMTEKLATLLPKVEAAPQNQTLKLPKLKKVGTKTEIPKLKLPKLKKIKL
;
A
#
# COMPACT_ATOMS: atom_id res chain seq x y z
N THR A 1 -10.81 10.99 2.45
CA THR A 1 -11.12 10.43 1.12
C THR A 1 -9.90 10.53 0.21
N ASP A 2 -9.85 9.74 -0.87
CA ASP A 2 -8.77 9.78 -1.87
C ASP A 2 -8.72 11.15 -2.55
N ASP A 3 -9.86 11.79 -2.77
CA ASP A 3 -9.94 13.14 -3.34
C ASP A 3 -9.32 14.21 -2.44
N GLU A 4 -9.54 14.15 -1.13
CA GLU A 4 -8.93 15.07 -0.16
C GLU A 4 -7.41 14.87 -0.10
N MET A 5 -6.93 13.64 -0.13
CA MET A 5 -5.50 13.34 -0.19
C MET A 5 -4.86 13.82 -1.49
N ASN A 6 -5.55 13.65 -2.61
CA ASN A 6 -5.10 14.19 -3.88
C ASN A 6 -5.03 15.73 -3.88
N GLN A 7 -6.04 16.40 -3.32
CA GLN A 7 -6.04 17.85 -3.16
C GLN A 7 -4.88 18.30 -2.26
N LEU A 8 -4.67 17.65 -1.11
CA LEU A 8 -3.56 17.95 -0.20
C LEU A 8 -2.21 17.80 -0.91
N ASN A 9 -1.99 16.67 -1.57
CA ASN A 9 -0.75 16.39 -2.27
C ASN A 9 -0.48 17.36 -3.43
N ASN A 10 -1.50 17.98 -4.00
CA ASN A 10 -1.37 18.96 -5.08
C ASN A 10 -1.47 20.42 -4.61
N ASP A 11 -1.76 20.68 -3.32
CA ASP A 11 -1.86 22.04 -2.80
C ASP A 11 -0.53 22.80 -2.95
N ASN A 12 -0.60 24.04 -3.44
CA ASN A 12 0.56 24.89 -3.66
C ASN A 12 1.30 25.29 -2.36
N LYS A 13 0.65 25.21 -1.22
CA LYS A 13 1.25 25.48 0.10
C LYS A 13 2.06 24.30 0.60
N VAL A 14 1.71 23.09 0.19
CA VAL A 14 2.48 21.86 0.51
C VAL A 14 3.68 21.79 -0.41
N LYS A 15 4.88 21.92 0.13
CA LYS A 15 6.13 22.01 -0.65
C LYS A 15 6.91 20.71 -0.70
N ALA A 16 6.79 19.84 0.27
CA ALA A 16 7.49 18.57 0.32
C ALA A 16 6.66 17.57 1.13
N PHE A 17 6.87 16.29 0.85
CA PHE A 17 6.35 15.20 1.66
C PHE A 17 7.48 14.66 2.54
N VAL A 18 7.21 14.49 3.84
CA VAL A 18 8.20 14.00 4.80
C VAL A 18 7.61 12.81 5.55
N SER A 19 8.29 11.67 5.52
CA SER A 19 7.91 10.49 6.28
C SER A 19 9.15 9.72 6.71
N PHE A 20 9.36 9.60 8.02
CA PHE A 20 10.47 8.81 8.59
C PHE A 20 9.94 7.50 9.14
N THR A 21 9.38 6.70 8.24
CA THR A 21 8.84 5.39 8.57
C THR A 21 9.93 4.43 9.06
N LYS A 22 9.55 3.54 9.96
CA LYS A 22 10.42 2.51 10.52
C LYS A 22 10.58 1.29 9.60
N GLY A 23 9.66 1.12 8.68
CA GLY A 23 9.59 0.09 7.66
C GLY A 23 8.28 0.22 6.89
N GLU A 24 8.34 -0.06 5.61
CA GLU A 24 7.19 -0.03 4.71
C GLU A 24 7.16 -1.29 3.85
N GLY A 25 5.99 -1.87 3.65
CA GLY A 25 5.83 -2.93 2.65
C GLY A 25 6.05 -2.39 1.24
N TYR A 26 5.33 -1.32 0.89
CA TYR A 26 5.46 -0.60 -0.38
C TYR A 26 5.63 0.91 -0.15
N GLY A 27 4.79 1.51 0.70
CA GLY A 27 4.80 2.95 0.97
C GLY A 27 3.90 3.74 0.01
N ARG A 28 2.64 3.32 -0.15
CA ARG A 28 1.67 3.98 -1.05
C ARG A 28 1.61 5.51 -0.86
N PRO A 29 1.57 6.07 0.35
CA PRO A 29 1.56 7.53 0.54
C PRO A 29 2.80 8.23 -0.03
N LEU A 30 3.97 7.56 0.02
CA LEU A 30 5.21 8.06 -0.56
C LEU A 30 5.14 8.07 -2.09
N ALA A 31 4.58 7.02 -2.70
CA ALA A 31 4.39 6.95 -4.14
C ALA A 31 3.40 8.01 -4.63
N GLU A 32 2.28 8.18 -3.93
CA GLU A 32 1.26 9.20 -4.22
C GLU A 32 1.83 10.63 -4.13
N ALA A 33 2.64 10.92 -3.13
CA ALA A 33 3.30 12.20 -3.03
C ALA A 33 4.35 12.40 -4.13
N ALA A 34 5.17 11.40 -4.42
CA ALA A 34 6.22 11.48 -5.42
C ALA A 34 5.68 11.69 -6.85
N ILE A 35 4.51 11.12 -7.18
CA ILE A 35 3.89 11.30 -8.51
C ILE A 35 3.39 12.74 -8.73
N THR A 36 3.14 13.52 -7.67
CA THR A 36 2.73 14.93 -7.77
C THR A 36 3.89 15.89 -8.09
N GLY A 37 5.12 15.39 -8.13
CA GLY A 37 6.30 16.18 -8.44
C GLY A 37 6.83 17.02 -7.28
N LYS A 38 6.46 16.69 -6.04
CA LYS A 38 7.00 17.33 -4.85
C LYS A 38 8.22 16.58 -4.29
N PRO A 39 9.20 17.28 -3.71
CA PRO A 39 10.31 16.65 -3.02
C PRO A 39 9.83 15.68 -1.94
N VAL A 40 10.40 14.48 -1.91
CA VAL A 40 10.15 13.48 -0.88
C VAL A 40 11.39 13.34 -0.01
N ILE A 41 11.20 13.43 1.31
CA ILE A 41 12.24 13.23 2.34
C ILE A 41 11.81 12.02 3.17
N THR A 42 12.55 10.93 3.12
CA THR A 42 12.16 9.70 3.79
C THR A 42 13.36 8.91 4.31
N SER A 43 13.10 7.84 5.08
CA SER A 43 14.14 6.90 5.52
C SER A 43 14.76 6.16 4.33
N ASN A 44 16.06 5.91 4.38
CA ASN A 44 16.76 5.08 3.38
C ASN A 44 16.67 3.60 3.74
N TRP A 45 15.45 3.08 3.84
CA TRP A 45 15.20 1.70 4.26
C TRP A 45 13.83 1.20 3.82
N SER A 46 13.75 -0.06 3.34
CA SER A 46 12.51 -0.79 3.13
C SER A 46 11.84 -0.56 1.76
N GLY A 47 10.63 -1.06 1.55
CA GLY A 47 10.00 -1.27 0.25
C GLY A 47 9.77 -0.03 -0.62
N HIS A 48 9.73 1.17 -0.05
CA HIS A 48 9.60 2.39 -0.86
C HIS A 48 10.86 2.72 -1.68
N LEU A 49 12.00 2.10 -1.39
CA LEU A 49 13.22 2.25 -2.18
C LEU A 49 13.11 1.61 -3.57
N ASP A 50 12.16 0.71 -3.79
CA ASP A 50 11.93 0.10 -5.10
C ASP A 50 11.51 1.13 -6.15
N PHE A 51 10.79 2.17 -5.73
CA PHE A 51 10.26 3.20 -6.62
C PHE A 51 10.79 4.62 -6.39
N LEU A 52 11.47 4.89 -5.28
CA LEU A 52 12.12 6.17 -5.01
C LEU A 52 13.59 6.13 -5.47
N HIS A 53 13.85 6.74 -6.61
CA HIS A 53 15.22 6.78 -7.14
C HIS A 53 16.14 7.61 -6.23
N PRO A 54 17.34 7.12 -5.84
CA PRO A 54 18.19 7.78 -4.85
C PRO A 54 18.68 9.18 -5.29
N ASP A 55 18.87 9.40 -6.59
CA ASP A 55 19.32 10.70 -7.10
C ASP A 55 18.22 11.76 -7.16
N TYR A 56 16.95 11.36 -7.02
CA TYR A 56 15.82 12.27 -7.19
C TYR A 56 15.09 12.56 -5.88
N ASN A 57 15.38 11.82 -4.81
CA ASN A 57 14.75 11.93 -3.51
C ASN A 57 15.77 12.17 -2.40
N ILE A 58 15.32 12.57 -1.24
CA ILE A 58 16.17 12.81 -0.07
C ILE A 58 16.00 11.63 0.88
N LEU A 59 16.94 10.68 0.79
CA LEU A 59 16.95 9.47 1.58
C LEU A 59 17.85 9.65 2.80
N ILE A 60 17.25 9.54 3.99
CA ILE A 60 17.93 9.76 5.27
C ILE A 60 18.45 8.42 5.80
N GLY A 61 19.76 8.32 5.95
CA GLY A 61 20.42 7.17 6.54
C GLY A 61 20.13 7.01 8.03
N GLY A 62 20.37 5.81 8.52
CA GLY A 62 20.16 5.43 9.92
C GLY A 62 20.61 4.00 10.17
N ASP A 63 20.17 3.41 11.29
CA ASP A 63 20.55 2.09 11.72
C ASP A 63 19.32 1.27 12.15
N LEU A 64 19.40 -0.05 12.02
CA LEU A 64 18.46 -0.96 12.65
C LEU A 64 18.71 -1.00 14.16
N LYS A 65 17.66 -0.90 14.93
CA LYS A 65 17.69 -0.97 16.40
C LYS A 65 16.48 -1.74 16.90
N ASN A 66 16.67 -2.45 18.01
CA ASN A 66 15.58 -3.16 18.64
C ASN A 66 14.38 -2.25 18.93
N VAL A 67 13.21 -2.83 18.86
CA VAL A 67 11.96 -2.16 19.23
C VAL A 67 12.06 -1.72 20.69
N HIS A 68 11.73 -0.46 20.96
CA HIS A 68 11.75 0.06 22.33
C HIS A 68 10.68 -0.64 23.18
N ASP A 69 10.99 -0.93 24.43
CA ASP A 69 10.11 -1.68 25.36
C ASP A 69 8.69 -1.10 25.45
N THR A 70 8.57 0.23 25.40
CA THR A 70 7.25 0.91 25.47
C THR A 70 6.40 0.74 24.21
N ALA A 71 6.99 0.34 23.09
CA ALA A 71 6.31 0.12 21.82
C ALA A 71 6.02 -1.37 21.57
N ALA A 72 6.70 -2.25 22.33
CA ALA A 72 6.54 -3.68 22.16
C ALA A 72 5.13 -4.13 22.57
N ASN A 73 4.53 -5.02 21.78
CA ASN A 73 3.22 -5.62 22.02
C ASN A 73 3.13 -6.98 21.32
N GLN A 74 1.94 -7.58 21.28
CA GLN A 74 1.73 -8.89 20.64
C GLN A 74 2.04 -8.95 19.13
N TRP A 75 2.08 -7.80 18.43
CA TRP A 75 2.35 -7.68 17.01
C TRP A 75 3.76 -7.16 16.71
N LEU A 76 4.25 -6.29 17.58
CA LEU A 76 5.57 -5.69 17.47
C LEU A 76 6.45 -6.27 18.58
N LEU A 77 7.19 -7.32 18.26
CA LEU A 77 7.98 -8.05 19.23
C LEU A 77 9.19 -7.24 19.68
N LYS A 78 9.55 -7.38 20.97
CA LYS A 78 10.70 -6.70 21.57
C LYS A 78 12.03 -7.04 20.87
N ASP A 79 12.17 -8.29 20.43
CA ASP A 79 13.37 -8.79 19.75
C ASP A 79 13.43 -8.43 18.26
N SER A 80 12.37 -7.78 17.73
CA SER A 80 12.37 -7.28 16.37
C SER A 80 13.14 -5.98 16.26
N GLU A 81 13.65 -5.70 15.07
CA GLU A 81 14.35 -4.46 14.77
C GLU A 81 13.52 -3.57 13.84
N TRP A 82 13.70 -2.28 13.98
CA TRP A 82 13.16 -1.27 13.08
C TRP A 82 14.20 -0.21 12.75
N PHE A 83 14.02 0.43 11.61
CA PHE A 83 14.95 1.45 11.15
C PHE A 83 14.77 2.77 11.89
N ASN A 84 15.86 3.31 12.43
CA ASN A 84 15.92 4.61 13.08
C ASN A 84 16.82 5.54 12.28
N ILE A 85 16.24 6.60 11.74
CA ILE A 85 16.98 7.63 11.03
C ILE A 85 17.90 8.41 12.00
N ASN A 86 18.89 9.11 11.42
CA ASN A 86 19.65 10.11 12.15
C ASN A 86 18.88 11.44 12.20
N PRO A 87 18.37 11.90 13.38
CA PRO A 87 17.53 13.10 13.46
C PRO A 87 18.26 14.39 13.05
N GLN A 88 19.56 14.47 13.28
CA GLN A 88 20.38 15.64 12.93
C GLN A 88 20.53 15.74 11.41
N VAL A 89 20.70 14.61 10.72
CA VAL A 89 20.74 14.55 9.26
C VAL A 89 19.37 14.93 8.68
N ALA A 90 18.28 14.37 9.24
CA ALA A 90 16.92 14.70 8.81
C ALA A 90 16.61 16.20 8.96
N SER A 91 16.94 16.78 10.12
CA SER A 91 16.77 18.23 10.37
C SER A 91 17.53 19.09 9.37
N ARG A 92 18.79 18.74 9.08
CA ARG A 92 19.59 19.44 8.08
C ARG A 92 19.00 19.32 6.68
N ALA A 93 18.58 18.11 6.29
CA ALA A 93 17.95 17.87 4.99
C ALA A 93 16.68 18.70 4.79
N MET A 94 15.79 18.73 5.79
CA MET A 94 14.57 19.55 5.73
C MET A 94 14.89 21.05 5.59
N LYS A 95 15.87 21.56 6.32
CA LYS A 95 16.33 22.96 6.21
C LYS A 95 16.95 23.25 4.85
N ASP A 96 17.69 22.30 4.29
CA ASP A 96 18.32 22.44 2.97
C ASP A 96 17.26 22.46 1.84
N VAL A 97 16.28 21.58 1.90
CA VAL A 97 15.14 21.59 0.97
C VAL A 97 14.38 22.92 1.04
N PHE A 98 14.15 23.44 2.24
CA PHE A 98 13.49 24.74 2.40
C PHE A 98 14.28 25.88 1.76
N LYS A 99 15.60 25.91 1.97
CA LYS A 99 16.48 26.97 1.45
C LYS A 99 16.70 26.89 -0.06
N HIS A 100 16.80 25.68 -0.59
CA HIS A 100 17.15 25.43 -1.99
C HIS A 100 16.01 24.71 -2.74
N TYR A 101 14.78 25.05 -2.44
CA TYR A 101 13.57 24.37 -2.92
C TYR A 101 13.56 24.13 -4.43
N LYS A 102 13.95 25.14 -5.24
CA LYS A 102 13.94 25.00 -6.70
C LYS A 102 14.78 23.82 -7.21
N LYS A 103 15.97 23.61 -6.64
CA LYS A 103 16.84 22.47 -6.98
C LYS A 103 16.15 21.15 -6.71
N TYR A 104 15.52 20.99 -5.54
CA TYR A 104 14.85 19.75 -5.16
C TYR A 104 13.55 19.53 -5.95
N PHE A 105 12.84 20.61 -6.28
CA PHE A 105 11.67 20.53 -7.14
C PHE A 105 12.02 20.07 -8.57
N GLU A 106 13.12 20.47 -9.12
CA GLU A 106 13.61 19.97 -10.41
C GLU A 106 13.94 18.48 -10.36
N SER A 107 14.56 18.02 -9.28
CA SER A 107 14.83 16.58 -9.06
C SER A 107 13.55 15.77 -8.88
N SER A 108 12.58 16.28 -8.12
CA SER A 108 11.31 15.59 -7.91
C SER A 108 10.48 15.43 -9.18
N ARG A 109 10.60 16.33 -10.14
CA ARG A 109 9.97 16.16 -11.47
C ARG A 109 10.58 14.98 -12.23
N LYS A 110 11.91 14.74 -12.10
CA LYS A 110 12.55 13.55 -12.65
C LYS A 110 12.03 12.28 -11.97
N GLN A 111 11.80 12.33 -10.67
CA GLN A 111 11.17 11.24 -9.93
C GLN A 111 9.76 10.94 -10.45
N THR A 112 8.94 11.95 -10.70
CA THR A 112 7.62 11.77 -11.29
C THR A 112 7.69 11.08 -12.66
N GLN A 113 8.64 11.48 -13.49
CA GLN A 113 8.82 10.85 -14.80
C GLN A 113 9.27 9.38 -14.64
N TYR A 114 10.22 9.13 -13.75
CA TYR A 114 10.68 7.79 -13.43
C TYR A 114 9.53 6.86 -12.98
N LEU A 115 8.62 7.37 -12.14
CA LEU A 115 7.43 6.61 -11.71
C LEU A 115 6.50 6.30 -12.89
N LYS A 116 6.23 7.27 -13.74
CA LYS A 116 5.38 7.08 -14.93
C LYS A 116 5.96 6.04 -15.89
N ASP A 117 7.27 6.06 -16.08
CA ASP A 117 7.94 5.18 -17.03
C ASP A 117 8.08 3.74 -16.53
N ASN A 118 8.17 3.53 -15.20
CA ASN A 118 8.48 2.23 -14.63
C ASN A 118 7.36 1.61 -13.77
N PHE A 119 6.45 2.41 -13.22
CA PHE A 119 5.44 1.98 -12.24
C PHE A 119 4.01 2.37 -12.65
N SER A 120 3.78 2.72 -13.92
CA SER A 120 2.42 2.89 -14.45
C SER A 120 1.68 1.55 -14.47
N PHE A 121 0.35 1.61 -14.49
CA PHE A 121 -0.48 0.43 -14.58
C PHE A 121 -0.10 -0.45 -15.78
N ASP A 122 0.16 0.16 -16.94
CA ASP A 122 0.55 -0.56 -18.15
C ASP A 122 1.89 -1.28 -17.96
N LYS A 123 2.89 -0.61 -17.37
CA LYS A 123 4.19 -1.22 -17.07
C LYS A 123 4.10 -2.35 -16.06
N MET A 124 3.28 -2.19 -15.04
CA MET A 124 3.03 -3.27 -14.08
C MET A 124 2.32 -4.46 -14.72
N THR A 125 1.37 -4.19 -15.61
CA THR A 125 0.67 -5.22 -16.38
C THR A 125 1.62 -5.97 -17.32
N GLU A 126 2.47 -5.26 -18.07
CA GLU A 126 3.52 -5.87 -18.90
C GLU A 126 4.43 -6.79 -18.08
N LYS A 127 4.93 -6.29 -16.94
CA LYS A 127 5.79 -7.05 -16.04
C LYS A 127 5.09 -8.30 -15.48
N LEU A 128 3.85 -8.15 -15.05
CA LEU A 128 3.04 -9.28 -14.56
C LEU A 128 2.83 -10.33 -15.65
N ALA A 129 2.54 -9.91 -16.87
CA ALA A 129 2.35 -10.82 -18.01
C ALA A 129 3.61 -11.64 -18.33
N THR A 130 4.81 -11.14 -18.02
CA THR A 130 6.05 -11.91 -18.18
C THR A 130 6.25 -12.97 -17.09
N LEU A 131 5.67 -12.76 -15.91
CA LEU A 131 5.82 -13.65 -14.75
C LEU A 131 4.74 -14.72 -14.69
N LEU A 132 3.57 -14.46 -15.27
CA LEU A 132 2.49 -15.43 -15.31
C LEU A 132 2.70 -16.41 -16.47
N PRO A 133 2.46 -17.72 -16.26
CA PRO A 133 2.44 -18.67 -17.36
C PRO A 133 1.35 -18.23 -18.35
N LYS A 134 1.64 -18.33 -19.64
CA LYS A 134 0.61 -18.13 -20.67
C LYS A 134 -0.51 -19.14 -20.42
N VAL A 135 -1.59 -18.68 -19.80
CA VAL A 135 -2.81 -19.47 -19.69
C VAL A 135 -3.35 -19.56 -21.10
N GLU A 136 -3.25 -20.73 -21.75
CA GLU A 136 -3.99 -21.00 -22.97
C GLU A 136 -5.46 -20.70 -22.64
N ALA A 137 -6.06 -19.76 -23.38
CA ALA A 137 -7.44 -19.41 -23.15
C ALA A 137 -8.26 -20.70 -23.18
N ALA A 138 -8.85 -21.06 -22.04
CA ALA A 138 -9.74 -22.22 -22.00
C ALA A 138 -10.76 -22.07 -23.14
N PRO A 139 -11.01 -23.12 -23.94
CA PRO A 139 -11.88 -23.02 -25.08
C PRO A 139 -13.22 -22.41 -24.65
N GLN A 140 -13.57 -21.28 -25.23
CA GLN A 140 -14.71 -20.43 -24.84
C GLN A 140 -16.09 -21.08 -25.01
N ASN A 141 -16.16 -22.39 -25.26
CA ASN A 141 -17.40 -23.11 -25.57
C ASN A 141 -17.60 -24.37 -24.75
N GLN A 142 -17.36 -24.34 -23.47
CA GLN A 142 -18.06 -25.29 -22.60
C GLN A 142 -19.37 -24.64 -22.16
N THR A 143 -20.39 -24.73 -22.99
CA THR A 143 -21.77 -24.55 -22.53
C THR A 143 -22.00 -25.56 -21.41
N LEU A 144 -21.96 -25.10 -20.17
CA LEU A 144 -22.36 -25.88 -19.02
C LEU A 144 -23.79 -26.37 -19.28
N LYS A 145 -23.92 -27.63 -19.68
CA LYS A 145 -25.24 -28.29 -19.73
C LYS A 145 -25.71 -28.46 -18.30
N LEU A 146 -26.36 -27.46 -17.77
CA LEU A 146 -27.01 -27.58 -16.47
C LEU A 146 -28.01 -28.72 -16.52
N PRO A 147 -28.01 -29.64 -15.54
CA PRO A 147 -28.99 -30.68 -15.47
C PRO A 147 -30.39 -30.05 -15.43
N LYS A 148 -31.30 -30.54 -16.29
CA LYS A 148 -32.69 -30.06 -16.28
C LYS A 148 -33.27 -30.32 -14.89
N LEU A 149 -33.67 -29.27 -14.19
CA LEU A 149 -34.38 -29.37 -12.93
C LEU A 149 -35.65 -30.19 -13.18
N LYS A 150 -35.76 -31.36 -12.56
CA LYS A 150 -37.01 -32.13 -12.51
C LYS A 150 -38.01 -31.31 -11.72
N LYS A 151 -39.17 -30.98 -12.30
CA LYS A 151 -40.29 -30.37 -11.56
C LYS A 151 -40.60 -31.35 -10.40
N VAL A 152 -40.33 -30.91 -9.20
CA VAL A 152 -40.85 -31.60 -7.99
C VAL A 152 -42.35 -31.47 -8.02
N GLY A 153 -43.06 -32.59 -8.11
CA GLY A 153 -44.52 -32.61 -8.13
C GLY A 153 -45.04 -31.91 -6.90
N THR A 154 -46.05 -31.10 -7.11
CA THR A 154 -46.74 -30.30 -6.09
C THR A 154 -47.61 -31.15 -5.13
N LYS A 155 -47.05 -32.14 -4.51
CA LYS A 155 -47.67 -32.87 -3.36
C LYS A 155 -46.57 -33.54 -2.55
N THR A 156 -45.89 -32.75 -1.74
CA THR A 156 -45.21 -33.29 -0.57
C THR A 156 -45.71 -32.45 0.62
N GLU A 157 -46.57 -33.05 1.44
CA GLU A 157 -46.96 -32.45 2.72
C GLU A 157 -45.68 -32.22 3.52
N ILE A 158 -45.40 -30.99 3.85
CA ILE A 158 -44.26 -30.61 4.69
C ILE A 158 -44.52 -31.20 6.05
N PRO A 159 -43.69 -32.10 6.57
CA PRO A 159 -43.90 -32.64 7.92
C PRO A 159 -43.86 -31.48 8.92
N LYS A 160 -44.93 -31.33 9.69
CA LYS A 160 -45.00 -30.33 10.77
C LYS A 160 -43.92 -30.63 11.79
N LEU A 161 -42.90 -29.82 11.85
CA LEU A 161 -41.86 -29.89 12.87
C LEU A 161 -42.51 -29.64 14.24
N LYS A 162 -42.56 -30.66 15.09
CA LYS A 162 -42.94 -30.49 16.49
C LYS A 162 -41.75 -29.90 17.25
N LEU A 163 -41.79 -28.62 17.53
CA LEU A 163 -40.79 -27.95 18.37
C LEU A 163 -40.93 -28.47 19.81
N PRO A 164 -39.85 -28.81 20.50
CA PRO A 164 -39.89 -29.17 21.92
C PRO A 164 -40.37 -28.00 22.78
N LYS A 165 -41.29 -28.28 23.71
CA LYS A 165 -41.80 -27.27 24.66
C LYS A 165 -40.64 -26.81 25.57
N LEU A 166 -40.32 -25.52 25.54
CA LEU A 166 -39.36 -24.90 26.45
C LEU A 166 -39.86 -25.09 27.93
N LYS A 167 -39.01 -25.68 28.77
CA LYS A 167 -39.28 -25.73 30.23
C LYS A 167 -39.04 -24.32 30.80
N LYS A 168 -40.06 -23.79 31.53
CA LYS A 168 -39.89 -22.55 32.28
C LYS A 168 -38.83 -22.76 33.37
N ILE A 169 -37.78 -21.98 33.35
CA ILE A 169 -36.83 -21.88 34.45
C ILE A 169 -37.51 -21.00 35.51
N LYS A 170 -37.75 -21.55 36.71
CA LYS A 170 -38.11 -20.74 37.87
C LYS A 170 -36.85 -20.05 38.37
N LEU A 171 -36.89 -18.71 38.40
CA LEU A 171 -35.94 -17.87 39.12
C LEU A 171 -36.18 -18.01 40.62
#